data_fc1d4f60975f82072a053f319a742461
#
_entry.id   fc1d4f60975f82072a053f319a742461
#
_cell.length_a   1.000
_cell.length_b   1.000
_cell.length_c   1.000
_cell.angle_alpha   90.00
_cell.angle_beta   90.00
_cell.angle_gamma   90.00
#
_symmetry.space_group_name_H-M   'P 1'
#
loop_
_entity.id
_entity.type
_entity.pdbx_description
1 polymer ?
#
loop_
_entity_poly.entity_id
_entity_poly.type
_entity_poly.pdbx_seq_one_letter_code
_entity_poly.pdbx_strand_id
1 'polypeptide(L)'
;AIEDALAEGISVNVTLIFSVSRYREVIAAFQAGLKRAAEGGKDVTKIHSVASFFVSRLDTEVDKRLEAIGSDEALSLRGKAGVANAQRAYALFQEELLGDNNGLPEGAPIQRPLWASTGVKNPDYPATLYVTELAGPHTVNTMPEKTIDAVLQEGGFHGDTLATAGE
;
A
#
# COMPACT_ATOMS: atom_id res chain seq x y z
N ALA A 1 6.35 -18.83 -5.20
CA ALA A 1 4.86 -18.81 -5.36
C ALA A 1 4.39 -17.56 -6.12
N ILE A 2 4.70 -16.31 -5.68
CA ILE A 2 4.26 -15.06 -6.36
C ILE A 2 4.81 -15.04 -7.78
N GLU A 3 6.13 -15.14 -7.91
CA GLU A 3 6.84 -15.16 -9.19
C GLU A 3 6.32 -16.26 -10.14
N ASP A 4 6.11 -17.47 -9.63
CA ASP A 4 5.66 -18.60 -10.44
C ASP A 4 4.23 -18.40 -10.95
N ALA A 5 3.32 -17.88 -10.10
CA ALA A 5 1.95 -17.59 -10.52
C ALA A 5 1.91 -16.53 -11.64
N LEU A 6 2.68 -15.46 -11.49
CA LEU A 6 2.81 -14.42 -12.50
C LEU A 6 3.45 -14.96 -13.79
N ALA A 7 4.48 -15.81 -13.68
CA ALA A 7 5.12 -16.44 -14.83
C ALA A 7 4.16 -17.32 -15.64
N GLU A 8 3.15 -17.93 -14.99
CA GLU A 8 2.08 -18.67 -15.65
C GLU A 8 0.97 -17.78 -16.24
N GLY A 9 1.08 -16.46 -16.10
CA GLY A 9 0.09 -15.50 -16.60
C GLY A 9 -1.09 -15.25 -15.65
N ILE A 10 -0.96 -15.64 -14.39
CA ILE A 10 -2.01 -15.48 -13.37
C ILE A 10 -1.86 -14.12 -12.69
N SER A 11 -2.92 -13.31 -12.70
CA SER A 11 -2.99 -12.06 -11.94
C SER A 11 -3.04 -12.33 -10.44
N VAL A 12 -2.27 -11.56 -9.65
CA VAL A 12 -2.07 -11.85 -8.22
C VAL A 12 -2.29 -10.62 -7.36
N ASN A 13 -3.09 -10.76 -6.31
CA ASN A 13 -3.09 -9.86 -5.18
C ASN A 13 -2.16 -10.43 -4.09
N VAL A 14 -1.02 -9.78 -3.87
CA VAL A 14 -0.11 -10.13 -2.78
C VAL A 14 -0.57 -9.43 -1.52
N THR A 15 -0.91 -10.17 -0.48
CA THR A 15 -1.55 -9.65 0.72
C THR A 15 -0.69 -9.79 1.98
N LEU A 16 -1.17 -9.18 3.09
CA LEU A 16 -0.53 -9.21 4.41
C LEU A 16 0.90 -8.64 4.43
N ILE A 17 1.10 -7.56 3.70
CA ILE A 17 2.35 -6.82 3.71
C ILE A 17 2.26 -5.75 4.80
N PHE A 18 3.22 -5.73 5.73
CA PHE A 18 3.28 -4.81 6.86
C PHE A 18 4.58 -4.00 6.92
N SER A 19 5.64 -4.44 6.24
CA SER A 19 6.93 -3.77 6.27
C SER A 19 7.39 -3.36 4.87
N VAL A 20 8.12 -2.26 4.81
CA VAL A 20 8.71 -1.75 3.55
C VAL A 20 9.73 -2.73 2.97
N SER A 21 10.51 -3.42 3.83
CA SER A 21 11.47 -4.45 3.40
C SER A 21 10.76 -5.63 2.73
N ARG A 22 9.65 -6.10 3.31
CA ARG A 22 8.84 -7.15 2.69
C ARG A 22 8.21 -6.71 1.39
N TYR A 23 7.78 -5.45 1.31
CA TYR A 23 7.23 -4.89 0.08
C TYR A 23 8.28 -4.86 -1.04
N ARG A 24 9.54 -4.52 -0.75
CA ARG A 24 10.65 -4.57 -1.71
C ARG A 24 10.84 -6.00 -2.29
N GLU A 25 10.77 -7.02 -1.44
CA GLU A 25 10.82 -8.43 -1.90
C GLU A 25 9.63 -8.80 -2.79
N VAL A 26 8.44 -8.28 -2.48
CA VAL A 26 7.22 -8.49 -3.28
C VAL A 26 7.36 -7.84 -4.66
N ILE A 27 7.87 -6.62 -4.73
CA ILE A 27 8.13 -5.93 -6.00
C ILE A 27 9.14 -6.71 -6.83
N ALA A 28 10.24 -7.17 -6.23
CA ALA A 28 11.25 -7.97 -6.93
C ALA A 28 10.66 -9.28 -7.49
N ALA A 29 9.82 -9.96 -6.72
CA ALA A 29 9.12 -11.17 -7.18
C ALA A 29 8.14 -10.87 -8.32
N PHE A 30 7.47 -9.72 -8.28
CA PHE A 30 6.59 -9.26 -9.34
C PHE A 30 7.37 -9.00 -10.65
N GLN A 31 8.46 -8.25 -10.58
CA GLN A 31 9.32 -7.96 -11.74
C GLN A 31 9.87 -9.25 -12.36
N ALA A 32 10.40 -10.16 -11.54
CA ALA A 32 10.91 -11.45 -12.00
C ALA A 32 9.81 -12.33 -12.63
N GLY A 33 8.62 -12.35 -12.04
CA GLY A 33 7.49 -13.10 -12.57
C GLY A 33 7.03 -12.62 -13.94
N LEU A 34 6.91 -11.30 -14.14
CA LEU A 34 6.53 -10.74 -15.44
C LEU A 34 7.61 -10.94 -16.52
N LYS A 35 8.88 -10.86 -16.14
CA LYS A 35 9.98 -11.17 -17.05
C LYS A 35 9.89 -12.63 -17.54
N ARG A 36 9.71 -13.59 -16.64
CA ARG A 36 9.52 -15.01 -16.98
C ARG A 36 8.26 -15.23 -17.81
N ALA A 37 7.17 -14.53 -17.53
CA ALA A 37 5.95 -14.61 -18.34
C ALA A 37 6.20 -14.19 -19.80
N ALA A 38 6.90 -13.08 -20.00
CA ALA A 38 7.27 -12.60 -21.33
C ALA A 38 8.19 -13.58 -22.05
N GLU A 39 9.22 -14.10 -21.40
CA GLU A 39 10.12 -15.15 -21.93
C GLU A 39 9.37 -16.43 -22.32
N GLY A 40 8.32 -16.76 -21.55
CA GLY A 40 7.42 -17.89 -21.83
C GLY A 40 6.34 -17.62 -22.89
N GLY A 41 6.37 -16.44 -23.56
CA GLY A 41 5.41 -16.09 -24.59
C GLY A 41 4.01 -15.72 -24.10
N LYS A 42 3.86 -15.38 -22.82
CA LYS A 42 2.59 -14.92 -22.26
C LYS A 42 2.32 -13.45 -22.66
N ASP A 43 1.06 -13.11 -22.80
CA ASP A 43 0.63 -11.71 -23.03
C ASP A 43 0.67 -10.95 -21.69
N VAL A 44 1.79 -10.28 -21.43
CA VAL A 44 2.01 -9.54 -20.17
C VAL A 44 1.06 -8.37 -20.00
N THR A 45 0.45 -7.85 -21.05
CA THR A 45 -0.51 -6.73 -20.99
C THR A 45 -1.79 -7.10 -20.22
N LYS A 46 -2.04 -8.38 -20.02
CA LYS A 46 -3.22 -8.94 -19.34
C LYS A 46 -2.92 -9.44 -17.92
N ILE A 47 -1.68 -9.33 -17.47
CA ILE A 47 -1.28 -9.79 -16.13
C ILE A 47 -1.30 -8.59 -15.18
N HIS A 48 -2.24 -8.58 -14.25
CA HIS A 48 -2.43 -7.52 -13.28
C HIS A 48 -2.00 -7.96 -11.89
N SER A 49 -1.43 -7.05 -11.12
CA SER A 49 -1.09 -7.30 -9.73
C SER A 49 -1.34 -6.08 -8.86
N VAL A 50 -1.71 -6.33 -7.61
CA VAL A 50 -1.74 -5.35 -6.54
C VAL A 50 -0.98 -5.89 -5.34
N ALA A 51 -0.39 -5.00 -4.56
CA ALA A 51 0.29 -5.32 -3.30
C ALA A 51 -0.52 -4.72 -2.15
N SER A 52 -1.18 -5.57 -1.37
CA SER A 52 -2.03 -5.18 -0.25
C SER A 52 -1.19 -4.88 0.98
N PHE A 53 -0.93 -3.59 1.22
CA PHE A 53 -0.19 -3.07 2.36
C PHE A 53 -1.15 -2.70 3.49
N PHE A 54 -0.95 -3.27 4.68
CA PHE A 54 -1.88 -3.18 5.80
C PHE A 54 -1.54 -2.00 6.70
N VAL A 55 -2.55 -1.17 7.01
CA VAL A 55 -2.33 0.14 7.65
C VAL A 55 -2.81 0.18 9.09
N SER A 56 -4.11 0.04 9.37
CA SER A 56 -4.66 0.28 10.72
C SER A 56 -4.18 -0.69 11.78
N ARG A 57 -3.84 -1.92 11.40
CA ARG A 57 -3.34 -2.92 12.36
C ARG A 57 -1.98 -2.53 12.94
N LEU A 58 -1.15 -1.84 12.16
CA LEU A 58 0.12 -1.31 12.65
C LEU A 58 -0.12 -0.23 13.69
N ASP A 59 -1.01 0.73 13.41
CA ASP A 59 -1.36 1.77 14.39
C ASP A 59 -1.88 1.17 15.69
N THR A 60 -2.79 0.19 15.62
CA THR A 60 -3.33 -0.47 16.80
C THR A 60 -2.22 -1.07 17.69
N GLU A 61 -1.23 -1.73 17.11
CA GLU A 61 -0.13 -2.33 17.87
C GLU A 61 0.86 -1.28 18.38
N VAL A 62 1.18 -0.27 17.59
CA VAL A 62 2.10 0.80 17.99
C VAL A 62 1.47 1.67 19.06
N ASP A 63 0.21 2.07 18.90
CA ASP A 63 -0.51 2.90 19.89
C ASP A 63 -0.58 2.22 21.24
N LYS A 64 -0.85 0.92 21.29
CA LYS A 64 -0.80 0.13 22.53
C LYS A 64 0.56 0.23 23.24
N ARG A 65 1.66 0.21 22.49
CA ARG A 65 3.01 0.34 23.06
C ARG A 65 3.29 1.76 23.51
N LEU A 66 2.87 2.76 22.75
CA LEU A 66 3.01 4.17 23.11
C LEU A 66 2.23 4.51 24.39
N GLU A 67 1.04 3.97 24.53
CA GLU A 67 0.21 4.09 25.75
C GLU A 67 0.87 3.43 26.96
N ALA A 68 1.54 2.29 26.76
CA ALA A 68 2.27 1.63 27.83
C ALA A 68 3.50 2.44 28.29
N ILE A 69 4.14 3.21 27.41
CA ILE A 69 5.20 4.16 27.77
C ILE A 69 4.62 5.34 28.54
N GLY A 70 3.49 5.89 28.11
CA GLY A 70 2.70 6.88 28.82
C GLY A 70 3.29 8.27 28.94
N SER A 71 4.45 8.56 28.32
CA SER A 71 4.98 9.94 28.27
C SER A 71 4.19 10.80 27.29
N ASP A 72 4.16 12.12 27.53
CA ASP A 72 3.48 13.06 26.63
C ASP A 72 4.01 12.98 25.20
N GLU A 73 5.32 12.78 25.04
CA GLU A 73 5.95 12.56 23.74
C GLU A 73 5.42 11.30 23.06
N ALA A 74 5.41 10.16 23.75
CA ALA A 74 4.88 8.90 23.24
C ALA A 74 3.41 9.02 22.85
N LEU A 75 2.58 9.60 23.71
CA LEU A 75 1.16 9.78 23.44
C LEU A 75 0.88 10.70 22.23
N SER A 76 1.76 11.67 21.98
CA SER A 76 1.65 12.56 20.82
C SER A 76 1.90 11.89 19.48
N LEU A 77 2.49 10.69 19.48
CA LEU A 77 2.81 9.90 18.27
C LEU A 77 1.72 8.91 17.89
N ARG A 78 0.68 8.75 18.71
CA ARG A 78 -0.43 7.82 18.41
C ARG A 78 -1.12 8.19 17.10
N GLY A 79 -1.57 7.19 16.36
CA GLY A 79 -2.30 7.32 15.09
C GLY A 79 -1.45 7.80 13.91
N LYS A 80 -0.12 7.77 14.03
CA LYS A 80 0.79 8.26 12.98
C LYS A 80 1.61 7.17 12.30
N ALA A 81 1.87 6.06 12.98
CA ALA A 81 2.76 5.03 12.49
C ALA A 81 2.24 4.34 11.22
N GLY A 82 0.93 4.08 11.14
CA GLY A 82 0.32 3.43 9.99
C GLY A 82 0.45 4.26 8.71
N VAL A 83 0.10 5.55 8.79
CA VAL A 83 0.23 6.48 7.66
C VAL A 83 1.69 6.65 7.27
N ALA A 84 2.60 6.90 8.22
CA ALA A 84 4.02 7.06 7.95
C ALA A 84 4.65 5.81 7.28
N ASN A 85 4.28 4.62 7.74
CA ASN A 85 4.75 3.37 7.13
C ASN A 85 4.22 3.18 5.70
N ALA A 86 2.96 3.53 5.45
CA ALA A 86 2.36 3.50 4.11
C ALA A 86 3.00 4.55 3.17
N GLN A 87 3.30 5.74 3.66
CA GLN A 87 4.04 6.76 2.90
C GLN A 87 5.42 6.25 2.47
N ARG A 88 6.16 5.59 3.36
CA ARG A 88 7.45 4.96 3.01
C ARG A 88 7.30 3.83 1.99
N ALA A 89 6.22 3.06 2.07
CA ALA A 89 5.91 2.05 1.07
C ALA A 89 5.59 2.68 -0.29
N TYR A 90 4.88 3.80 -0.30
CA TYR A 90 4.58 4.53 -1.53
C TYR A 90 5.85 5.13 -2.17
N ALA A 91 6.76 5.69 -1.37
CA ALA A 91 8.05 6.16 -1.86
C ALA A 91 8.86 5.03 -2.53
N LEU A 92 8.89 3.85 -1.92
CA LEU A 92 9.49 2.66 -2.52
C LEU A 92 8.83 2.27 -3.84
N PHE A 93 7.50 2.31 -3.91
CA PHE A 93 6.76 2.06 -5.13
C PHE A 93 7.15 3.03 -6.25
N GLN A 94 7.26 4.32 -5.95
CA GLN A 94 7.70 5.33 -6.90
C GLN A 94 9.13 5.05 -7.41
N GLU A 95 10.04 4.75 -6.50
CA GLU A 95 11.43 4.42 -6.82
C GLU A 95 11.55 3.19 -7.74
N GLU A 96 10.85 2.11 -7.43
CA GLU A 96 11.04 0.81 -8.06
C GLU A 96 10.17 0.60 -9.32
N LEU A 97 8.99 1.23 -9.40
CA LEU A 97 8.00 0.91 -10.43
C LEU A 97 7.57 2.07 -11.33
N LEU A 98 7.76 3.32 -10.93
CA LEU A 98 7.38 4.47 -11.74
C LEU A 98 8.52 5.05 -12.60
N GLY A 99 9.76 4.63 -12.38
CA GLY A 99 10.90 5.06 -13.18
C GLY A 99 10.97 4.33 -14.54
N ASP A 100 11.68 4.94 -15.50
CA ASP A 100 11.86 4.39 -16.86
C ASP A 100 12.59 3.04 -16.87
N ASN A 101 13.34 2.73 -15.82
CA ASN A 101 14.10 1.48 -15.65
C ASN A 101 13.48 0.55 -14.61
N ASN A 102 12.17 0.41 -14.62
CA ASN A 102 11.43 -0.40 -13.64
C ASN A 102 11.57 -1.92 -13.81
N GLY A 103 12.36 -2.39 -14.80
CA GLY A 103 12.63 -3.81 -15.03
C GLY A 103 11.46 -4.61 -15.58
N LEU A 104 10.36 -3.97 -15.97
CA LEU A 104 9.18 -4.63 -16.51
C LEU A 104 9.28 -4.83 -18.03
N PRO A 105 8.72 -5.92 -18.59
CA PRO A 105 8.54 -6.08 -20.03
C PRO A 105 7.68 -4.95 -20.61
N GLU A 106 7.91 -4.64 -21.88
CA GLU A 106 7.13 -3.62 -22.59
C GLU A 106 5.62 -3.92 -22.56
N GLY A 107 4.82 -2.91 -22.22
CA GLY A 107 3.37 -3.00 -22.14
C GLY A 107 2.84 -3.68 -20.87
N ALA A 108 3.69 -4.18 -19.99
CA ALA A 108 3.25 -4.78 -18.72
C ALA A 108 2.69 -3.71 -17.76
N PRO A 109 1.50 -3.94 -17.18
CA PRO A 109 0.98 -3.06 -16.13
C PRO A 109 1.86 -3.11 -14.88
N ILE A 110 2.00 -1.99 -14.19
CA ILE A 110 2.70 -1.94 -12.89
C ILE A 110 1.89 -2.65 -11.80
N GLN A 111 2.57 -3.16 -10.77
CA GLN A 111 1.91 -3.60 -9.54
C GLN A 111 1.55 -2.36 -8.72
N ARG A 112 0.26 -2.12 -8.54
CA ARG A 112 -0.22 -0.96 -7.79
C ARG A 112 -0.24 -1.25 -6.28
N PRO A 113 0.18 -0.28 -5.44
CA PRO A 113 -0.03 -0.38 -4.01
C PRO A 113 -1.53 -0.32 -3.68
N LEU A 114 -1.97 -1.22 -2.81
CA LEU A 114 -3.34 -1.29 -2.32
C LEU A 114 -3.32 -1.13 -0.81
N TRP A 115 -3.96 -0.07 -0.32
CA TRP A 115 -4.11 0.14 1.11
C TRP A 115 -5.21 -0.75 1.65
N ALA A 116 -4.83 -1.67 2.51
CA ALA A 116 -5.72 -2.64 3.15
C ALA A 116 -5.82 -2.37 4.66
N SER A 117 -6.87 -2.88 5.28
CA SER A 117 -7.14 -2.61 6.70
C SER A 117 -7.25 -1.10 6.96
N THR A 118 -8.09 -0.41 6.18
CA THR A 118 -8.23 1.05 6.20
C THR A 118 -9.39 1.54 7.07
N GLY A 119 -10.15 0.63 7.68
CA GLY A 119 -11.13 0.98 8.70
C GLY A 119 -10.44 1.45 9.99
N VAL A 120 -10.83 2.63 10.47
CA VAL A 120 -10.33 3.18 11.73
C VAL A 120 -10.89 2.39 12.92
N LYS A 121 -10.03 1.99 13.86
CA LYS A 121 -10.40 1.21 15.04
C LYS A 121 -10.59 2.08 16.28
N ASN A 122 -9.79 3.13 16.43
CA ASN A 122 -9.86 4.04 17.55
C ASN A 122 -10.90 5.15 17.25
N PRO A 123 -11.94 5.34 18.07
CA PRO A 123 -12.96 6.35 17.87
C PRO A 123 -12.43 7.80 18.00
N ASP A 124 -11.25 7.99 18.57
CA ASP A 124 -10.62 9.31 18.69
C ASP A 124 -10.02 9.81 17.37
N TYR A 125 -9.88 8.92 16.37
CA TYR A 125 -9.37 9.28 15.05
C TYR A 125 -10.49 9.50 14.04
N PRO A 126 -10.28 10.39 13.05
CA PRO A 126 -11.24 10.56 11.97
C PRO A 126 -11.55 9.21 11.28
N ALA A 127 -12.82 8.93 11.03
CA ALA A 127 -13.23 7.67 10.39
C ALA A 127 -12.65 7.51 8.98
N THR A 128 -12.27 8.61 8.34
CA THR A 128 -11.69 8.70 6.98
C THR A 128 -10.17 8.73 6.94
N LEU A 129 -9.48 8.63 8.09
CA LEU A 129 -8.02 8.85 8.25
C LEU A 129 -7.18 8.12 7.19
N TYR A 130 -7.35 6.80 7.04
CA TYR A 130 -6.56 5.99 6.13
C TYR A 130 -7.02 6.04 4.66
N VAL A 131 -7.99 6.89 4.36
CA VAL A 131 -8.44 7.18 3.00
C VAL A 131 -7.89 8.54 2.57
N THR A 132 -8.15 9.58 3.37
CA THR A 132 -7.75 10.96 3.06
C THR A 132 -6.25 11.18 3.12
N GLU A 133 -5.54 10.54 4.06
CA GLU A 133 -4.08 10.67 4.21
C GLU A 133 -3.27 9.77 3.25
N LEU A 134 -3.92 8.88 2.50
CA LEU A 134 -3.27 7.93 1.62
C LEU A 134 -3.80 8.00 0.17
N ALA A 135 -4.32 9.14 -0.23
CA ALA A 135 -4.77 9.40 -1.60
C ALA A 135 -3.59 9.83 -2.48
N GLY A 136 -3.27 9.06 -3.48
CA GLY A 136 -2.19 9.37 -4.41
C GLY A 136 -2.33 8.61 -5.74
N PRO A 137 -1.59 9.03 -6.78
CA PRO A 137 -1.62 8.38 -8.08
C PRO A 137 -1.29 6.88 -8.00
N HIS A 138 -1.96 6.10 -8.82
CA HIS A 138 -1.79 4.64 -8.95
C HIS A 138 -2.12 3.83 -7.69
N THR A 139 -2.68 4.42 -6.64
CA THR A 139 -3.07 3.68 -5.43
C THR A 139 -4.49 3.11 -5.55
N VAL A 140 -4.73 2.04 -4.83
CA VAL A 140 -6.06 1.45 -4.59
C VAL A 140 -6.31 1.48 -3.09
N ASN A 141 -7.53 1.79 -2.67
CA ASN A 141 -7.93 1.69 -1.28
C ASN A 141 -9.11 0.73 -1.16
N THR A 142 -9.03 -0.21 -0.24
CA THR A 142 -10.14 -1.12 0.08
C THR A 142 -10.80 -0.65 1.36
N MET A 143 -12.01 -0.15 1.24
CA MET A 143 -12.76 0.43 2.36
C MET A 143 -13.87 -0.52 2.81
N PRO A 144 -14.04 -0.75 4.14
CA PRO A 144 -15.28 -1.28 4.68
C PRO A 144 -16.46 -0.36 4.33
N GLU A 145 -17.66 -0.90 4.21
CA GLU A 145 -18.89 -0.12 3.91
C GLU A 145 -19.04 1.10 4.82
N LYS A 146 -18.85 0.92 6.14
CA LYS A 146 -18.88 2.00 7.12
C LYS A 146 -17.88 3.12 6.80
N THR A 147 -16.70 2.79 6.26
CA THR A 147 -15.70 3.79 5.87
C THR A 147 -16.11 4.52 4.59
N ILE A 148 -16.75 3.81 3.64
CA ILE A 148 -17.32 4.42 2.44
C ILE A 148 -18.39 5.45 2.83
N ASP A 149 -19.28 5.08 3.73
CA ASP A 149 -20.33 5.99 4.24
C ASP A 149 -19.73 7.25 4.89
N ALA A 150 -18.69 7.08 5.71
CA ALA A 150 -18.00 8.20 6.33
C ALA A 150 -17.36 9.13 5.28
N VAL A 151 -16.71 8.58 4.27
CA VAL A 151 -16.10 9.36 3.16
C VAL A 151 -17.16 10.12 2.38
N LEU A 152 -18.31 9.52 2.13
CA LEU A 152 -19.43 10.18 1.42
C LEU A 152 -20.04 11.32 2.23
N GLN A 153 -20.08 11.20 3.55
CA GLN A 153 -20.65 12.21 4.46
C GLN A 153 -19.68 13.35 4.78
N GLU A 154 -18.43 13.01 5.05
CA GLU A 154 -17.43 13.98 5.54
C GLU A 154 -16.63 14.60 4.40
N GLY A 155 -16.46 13.90 3.27
CA GLY A 155 -15.54 14.32 2.22
C GLY A 155 -14.10 14.31 2.73
N GLY A 156 -13.43 15.45 2.64
CA GLY A 156 -12.11 15.65 3.26
C GLY A 156 -10.92 15.26 2.39
N PHE A 157 -11.12 15.11 1.09
CA PHE A 157 -10.00 14.94 0.16
C PHE A 157 -9.31 16.28 -0.10
N HIS A 158 -8.00 16.31 0.09
CA HIS A 158 -7.15 17.50 -0.10
C HIS A 158 -6.17 17.32 -1.27
N GLY A 159 -6.53 16.50 -2.24
CA GLY A 159 -5.69 16.18 -3.40
C GLY A 159 -4.74 15.02 -3.11
N ASP A 160 -3.54 15.07 -3.69
CA ASP A 160 -2.50 14.06 -3.51
C ASP A 160 -1.81 14.24 -2.16
N THR A 161 -2.20 13.42 -1.18
CA THR A 161 -1.60 13.44 0.17
C THR A 161 -0.33 12.58 0.26
N LEU A 162 0.04 11.91 -0.83
CA LEU A 162 1.27 11.13 -0.95
C LEU A 162 2.35 11.85 -1.79
N ALA A 163 2.10 13.10 -2.21
CA ALA A 163 3.03 13.85 -3.05
C ALA A 163 4.43 14.02 -2.45
N THR A 164 4.51 14.13 -1.10
CA THR A 164 5.76 14.26 -0.34
C THR A 164 6.16 12.96 0.38
N ALA A 165 5.60 11.83 -0.02
CA ALA A 165 5.96 10.54 0.58
C ALA A 165 7.45 10.26 0.38
N GLY A 166 8.17 10.09 1.49
CA GLY A 166 9.61 9.83 1.50
C GLY A 166 10.50 11.00 1.92
N GLU A 167 9.94 12.22 2.14
CA GLU A 167 10.62 13.38 2.72
C GLU A 167 10.72 13.31 4.30
#